data_fffc3e60f46060b751208564fc631910
#
_entry.id   fffc3e60f46060b751208564fc631910
#
_cell.length_a   1.000
_cell.length_b   1.000
_cell.length_c   1.000
_cell.angle_alpha   90.00
_cell.angle_beta   90.00
_cell.angle_gamma   90.00
#
_symmetry.space_group_name_H-M   'P 1'
#
loop_
_entity.id
_entity.type
_entity.pdbx_description
1 polymer ?
#
loop_
_entity_poly.entity_id
_entity_poly.type
_entity_poly.pdbx_seq_one_letter_code
_entity_poly.pdbx_strand_id
1 'polypeptide(L)'
;MGQYILECCVDSVESALAAAKGGADRLELCGALIIGGTSPSPALFEEIRRYSDIPIRVLLRPRFGDFLYSGHEFEILKKEVELFGKAGAQGVVIGCLTKDGGLHMPQMKELTAIAGEMKVTLHRAFDVCADPFLVYRQAAELGIDTVLTSGQESSCLKGMPLLKQLCGLKKEIKGPEIMAGAGVTPDIIRKFLDQTDITSYHLSAKKIVDSGMDYRKEGVPMGLPAMSEYSIFRTDPEIVAEAKKVLTEYGRNRDA
;
A
#
# COMPACT_ATOMS: atom_id res chain seq x y z
N MET A 1 -20.27 -3.74 -13.48
CA MET A 1 -19.95 -3.39 -12.07
C MET A 1 -18.45 -3.38 -11.84
N GLY A 2 -17.91 -2.48 -10.98
CA GLY A 2 -16.48 -2.43 -10.70
C GLY A 2 -16.01 -3.67 -9.94
N GLN A 3 -14.89 -4.24 -10.35
CA GLN A 3 -14.25 -5.37 -9.68
C GLN A 3 -13.71 -4.91 -8.33
N TYR A 4 -13.97 -5.65 -7.24
CA TYR A 4 -13.33 -5.42 -5.95
C TYR A 4 -11.86 -5.82 -6.01
N ILE A 5 -10.98 -4.99 -5.44
CA ILE A 5 -9.53 -5.19 -5.42
C ILE A 5 -9.05 -5.47 -4.00
N LEU A 6 -8.38 -6.60 -3.82
CA LEU A 6 -7.65 -6.94 -2.61
C LEU A 6 -6.15 -6.83 -2.88
N GLU A 7 -5.51 -5.83 -2.28
CA GLU A 7 -4.06 -5.63 -2.34
C GLU A 7 -3.41 -6.09 -1.04
N CYS A 8 -2.34 -6.89 -1.13
CA CYS A 8 -1.53 -7.27 0.03
C CYS A 8 -0.17 -6.57 0.00
N CYS A 9 0.22 -5.90 1.10
CA CYS A 9 1.58 -5.43 1.29
C CYS A 9 2.47 -6.56 1.82
N VAL A 10 3.61 -6.74 1.18
CA VAL A 10 4.55 -7.84 1.43
C VAL A 10 5.99 -7.35 1.36
N ASP A 11 6.89 -7.97 2.14
CA ASP A 11 8.34 -7.65 2.17
C ASP A 11 9.24 -8.90 2.09
N SER A 12 8.69 -10.00 1.60
CA SER A 12 9.43 -11.24 1.39
C SER A 12 8.76 -12.11 0.31
N VAL A 13 9.53 -13.02 -0.26
CA VAL A 13 9.04 -13.98 -1.26
C VAL A 13 7.94 -14.85 -0.67
N GLU A 14 8.14 -15.36 0.55
CA GLU A 14 7.17 -16.24 1.23
C GLU A 14 5.84 -15.51 1.46
N SER A 15 5.89 -14.23 1.86
CA SER A 15 4.67 -13.42 2.02
C SER A 15 3.99 -13.13 0.69
N ALA A 16 4.75 -12.88 -0.39
CA ALA A 16 4.21 -12.68 -1.73
C ALA A 16 3.48 -13.92 -2.24
N LEU A 17 4.10 -15.11 -2.09
CA LEU A 17 3.48 -16.37 -2.50
C LEU A 17 2.27 -16.74 -1.64
N ALA A 18 2.31 -16.45 -0.33
CA ALA A 18 1.16 -16.63 0.55
C ALA A 18 -0.02 -15.73 0.17
N ALA A 19 0.24 -14.46 -0.14
CA ALA A 19 -0.78 -13.52 -0.59
C ALA A 19 -1.41 -13.96 -1.94
N ALA A 20 -0.59 -14.38 -2.90
CA ALA A 20 -1.06 -14.91 -4.18
C ALA A 20 -1.91 -16.18 -3.97
N LYS A 21 -1.45 -17.13 -3.13
CA LYS A 21 -2.20 -18.34 -2.77
C LYS A 21 -3.55 -18.02 -2.12
N GLY A 22 -3.61 -16.98 -1.28
CA GLY A 22 -4.85 -16.52 -0.66
C GLY A 22 -5.80 -15.79 -1.60
N GLY A 23 -5.39 -15.52 -2.84
CA GLY A 23 -6.23 -14.89 -3.86
C GLY A 23 -6.18 -13.37 -3.85
N ALA A 24 -5.11 -12.75 -3.37
CA ALA A 24 -4.87 -11.32 -3.58
C ALA A 24 -4.87 -10.98 -5.08
N ASP A 25 -5.44 -9.83 -5.45
CA ASP A 25 -5.48 -9.38 -6.84
C ASP A 25 -4.17 -8.72 -7.29
N ARG A 26 -3.44 -8.13 -6.33
CA ARG A 26 -2.12 -7.55 -6.55
C ARG A 26 -1.34 -7.44 -5.24
N LEU A 27 -0.04 -7.18 -5.36
CA LEU A 27 0.85 -6.92 -4.25
C LEU A 27 1.28 -5.44 -4.23
N GLU A 28 1.43 -4.89 -3.01
CA GLU A 28 2.33 -3.78 -2.77
C GLU A 28 3.65 -4.37 -2.25
N LEU A 29 4.71 -4.30 -3.05
CA LEU A 29 6.02 -4.79 -2.65
C LEU A 29 6.79 -3.71 -1.88
N CYS A 30 7.19 -4.05 -0.67
CA CYS A 30 7.89 -3.16 0.26
C CYS A 30 9.20 -3.77 0.72
N GLY A 31 10.08 -2.94 1.26
CA GLY A 31 11.10 -3.33 2.23
C GLY A 31 10.62 -2.96 3.64
N ALA A 32 11.13 -3.64 4.66
CA ALA A 32 11.00 -3.26 6.07
C ALA A 32 9.59 -2.81 6.50
N LEU A 33 8.56 -3.64 6.25
CA LEU A 33 7.17 -3.35 6.64
C LEU A 33 6.98 -3.08 8.13
N ILE A 34 7.91 -3.55 8.96
CA ILE A 34 7.90 -3.34 10.42
C ILE A 34 7.94 -1.86 10.82
N ILE A 35 8.55 -1.03 10.00
CA ILE A 35 8.64 0.43 10.18
C ILE A 35 7.69 1.18 9.23
N GLY A 36 6.69 0.52 8.67
CA GLY A 36 5.71 1.10 7.76
C GLY A 36 6.12 1.05 6.28
N GLY A 37 7.14 0.29 5.93
CA GLY A 37 7.62 0.08 4.57
C GLY A 37 8.62 1.13 4.08
N THR A 38 9.61 0.66 3.33
CA THR A 38 10.57 1.43 2.53
C THR A 38 10.65 0.83 1.13
N SER A 39 11.43 1.43 0.23
CA SER A 39 11.70 0.84 -1.09
C SER A 39 12.31 -0.56 -0.93
N PRO A 40 11.81 -1.58 -1.65
CA PRO A 40 12.37 -2.93 -1.62
C PRO A 40 13.66 -3.01 -2.45
N SER A 41 14.46 -4.05 -2.24
CA SER A 41 15.57 -4.33 -3.15
C SER A 41 15.06 -4.83 -4.51
N PRO A 42 15.73 -4.48 -5.63
CA PRO A 42 15.43 -5.06 -6.95
C PRO A 42 15.49 -6.58 -6.95
N ALA A 43 16.44 -7.17 -6.23
CA ALA A 43 16.59 -8.61 -6.11
C ALA A 43 15.36 -9.29 -5.51
N LEU A 44 14.68 -8.65 -4.55
CA LEU A 44 13.43 -9.18 -4.00
C LEU A 44 12.31 -9.18 -5.07
N PHE A 45 12.21 -8.12 -5.85
CA PHE A 45 11.25 -8.04 -6.96
C PHE A 45 11.50 -9.15 -7.99
N GLU A 46 12.75 -9.29 -8.45
CA GLU A 46 13.15 -10.31 -9.42
C GLU A 46 12.88 -11.72 -8.91
N GLU A 47 13.21 -12.00 -7.64
CA GLU A 47 12.99 -13.32 -7.07
C GLU A 47 11.49 -13.66 -6.96
N ILE A 48 10.62 -12.72 -6.60
CA ILE A 48 9.16 -12.95 -6.62
C ILE A 48 8.68 -13.25 -8.04
N ARG A 49 9.18 -12.52 -9.05
CA ARG A 49 8.81 -12.72 -10.46
C ARG A 49 9.15 -14.09 -11.01
N ARG A 50 10.14 -14.79 -10.43
CA ARG A 50 10.46 -16.17 -10.81
C ARG A 50 9.36 -17.18 -10.47
N TYR A 51 8.48 -16.84 -9.52
CA TYR A 51 7.48 -17.77 -8.98
C TYR A 51 6.03 -17.28 -9.14
N SER A 52 5.82 -16.03 -9.52
CA SER A 52 4.47 -15.48 -9.57
C SER A 52 4.34 -14.32 -10.57
N ASP A 53 3.27 -14.38 -11.37
CA ASP A 53 2.86 -13.33 -12.31
C ASP A 53 1.87 -12.33 -11.69
N ILE A 54 1.58 -12.44 -10.40
CA ILE A 54 0.67 -11.51 -9.72
C ILE A 54 1.10 -10.06 -9.95
N PRO A 55 0.19 -9.14 -10.25
CA PRO A 55 0.52 -7.73 -10.43
C PRO A 55 1.21 -7.15 -9.19
N ILE A 56 2.31 -6.40 -9.39
CA ILE A 56 3.06 -5.75 -8.30
C ILE A 56 3.08 -4.24 -8.52
N ARG A 57 2.66 -3.50 -7.49
CA ARG A 57 2.99 -2.09 -7.31
C ARG A 57 4.13 -2.00 -6.30
N VAL A 58 5.14 -1.20 -6.58
CA VAL A 58 6.35 -1.12 -5.73
C VAL A 58 6.29 0.13 -4.88
N LEU A 59 6.39 -0.02 -3.56
CA LEU A 59 6.52 1.11 -2.65
C LEU A 59 7.89 1.76 -2.85
N LEU A 60 7.90 3.05 -3.13
CA LEU A 60 9.12 3.85 -3.24
C LEU A 60 9.13 4.90 -2.12
N ARG A 61 9.90 4.61 -1.10
CA ARG A 61 10.08 5.43 0.10
C ARG A 61 11.52 5.24 0.59
N PRO A 62 12.39 6.25 0.40
CA PRO A 62 13.84 6.08 0.60
C PRO A 62 14.23 5.87 2.06
N ARG A 63 13.39 6.27 3.01
CA ARG A 63 13.65 6.14 4.44
C ARG A 63 12.36 6.09 5.27
N PHE A 64 12.50 5.67 6.50
CA PHE A 64 11.51 5.88 7.56
C PHE A 64 11.37 7.37 7.91
N GLY A 65 10.25 7.76 8.53
CA GLY A 65 9.93 9.11 8.96
C GLY A 65 8.89 9.78 8.06
N ASP A 66 9.01 11.10 7.92
CA ASP A 66 8.10 11.94 7.14
C ASP A 66 8.22 11.74 5.61
N PHE A 67 7.51 12.56 4.86
CA PHE A 67 7.48 12.54 3.40
C PHE A 67 7.99 13.85 2.78
N LEU A 68 8.72 14.65 3.56
CA LEU A 68 9.46 15.82 3.08
C LEU A 68 10.87 15.38 2.70
N TYR A 69 11.12 15.18 1.42
CA TYR A 69 12.38 14.64 0.94
C TYR A 69 13.41 15.72 0.59
N SER A 70 14.67 15.43 0.91
CA SER A 70 15.81 16.22 0.44
C SER A 70 16.02 16.03 -1.07
N GLY A 71 16.85 16.89 -1.68
CA GLY A 71 17.19 16.72 -3.11
C GLY A 71 17.82 15.35 -3.42
N HIS A 72 18.66 14.82 -2.52
CA HIS A 72 19.26 13.49 -2.71
C HIS A 72 18.22 12.35 -2.59
N GLU A 73 17.31 12.43 -1.65
CA GLU A 73 16.22 11.44 -1.50
C GLU A 73 15.28 11.47 -2.69
N PHE A 74 15.01 12.64 -3.23
CA PHE A 74 14.21 12.78 -4.44
C PHE A 74 14.89 12.19 -5.67
N GLU A 75 16.22 12.40 -5.84
CA GLU A 75 16.98 11.74 -6.90
C GLU A 75 17.00 10.21 -6.78
N ILE A 76 16.99 9.67 -5.56
CA ILE A 76 16.84 8.24 -5.32
C ILE A 76 15.47 7.77 -5.82
N LEU A 77 14.38 8.45 -5.43
CA LEU A 77 13.02 8.12 -5.87
C LEU A 77 12.90 8.07 -7.40
N LYS A 78 13.43 9.05 -8.11
CA LYS A 78 13.41 9.08 -9.59
C LYS A 78 14.07 7.85 -10.20
N LYS A 79 15.26 7.51 -9.70
CA LYS A 79 16.01 6.35 -10.17
C LYS A 79 15.30 5.04 -9.87
N GLU A 80 14.63 4.94 -8.72
CA GLU A 80 13.85 3.76 -8.36
C GLU A 80 12.59 3.60 -9.22
N VAL A 81 11.89 4.69 -9.58
CA VAL A 81 10.77 4.65 -10.53
C VAL A 81 11.24 4.09 -11.88
N GLU A 82 12.34 4.61 -12.42
CA GLU A 82 12.91 4.12 -13.69
C GLU A 82 13.34 2.65 -13.60
N LEU A 83 14.00 2.28 -12.51
CA LEU A 83 14.52 0.93 -12.29
C LEU A 83 13.40 -0.10 -12.27
N PHE A 84 12.36 0.13 -11.45
CA PHE A 84 11.26 -0.81 -11.35
C PHE A 84 10.36 -0.79 -12.58
N GLY A 85 10.25 0.33 -13.29
CA GLY A 85 9.60 0.38 -14.60
C GLY A 85 10.31 -0.51 -15.62
N LYS A 86 11.63 -0.43 -15.71
CA LYS A 86 12.46 -1.33 -16.57
C LYS A 86 12.39 -2.79 -16.15
N ALA A 87 12.20 -3.07 -14.85
CA ALA A 87 12.02 -4.42 -14.33
C ALA A 87 10.62 -5.00 -14.58
N GLY A 88 9.67 -4.20 -15.11
CA GLY A 88 8.31 -4.65 -15.45
C GLY A 88 7.31 -4.57 -14.29
N ALA A 89 7.52 -3.68 -13.33
CA ALA A 89 6.51 -3.38 -12.31
C ALA A 89 5.24 -2.79 -12.97
N GLN A 90 4.07 -3.20 -12.50
CA GLN A 90 2.81 -2.68 -13.03
C GLN A 90 2.43 -1.32 -12.46
N GLY A 91 3.09 -0.91 -11.40
CA GLY A 91 2.87 0.40 -10.80
C GLY A 91 3.88 0.73 -9.72
N VAL A 92 3.83 1.99 -9.28
CA VAL A 92 4.61 2.53 -8.17
C VAL A 92 3.70 3.16 -7.13
N VAL A 93 4.15 3.13 -5.88
CA VAL A 93 3.45 3.71 -4.73
C VAL A 93 4.36 4.78 -4.14
N ILE A 94 3.97 6.05 -4.31
CA ILE A 94 4.80 7.23 -4.04
C ILE A 94 4.02 8.30 -3.30
N GLY A 95 4.71 9.29 -2.74
CA GLY A 95 4.09 10.47 -2.14
C GLY A 95 5.14 11.40 -1.53
N CYS A 96 5.12 12.65 -1.96
CA CYS A 96 6.00 13.71 -1.46
C CYS A 96 5.17 14.85 -0.90
N LEU A 97 5.51 15.33 0.28
CA LEU A 97 4.85 16.46 0.93
C LEU A 97 5.78 17.68 1.04
N THR A 98 5.18 18.83 1.17
CA THR A 98 5.86 20.10 1.49
C THR A 98 5.95 20.30 3.02
N LYS A 99 6.70 21.29 3.47
CA LYS A 99 6.87 21.61 4.90
C LYS A 99 5.56 21.96 5.61
N ASP A 100 4.60 22.51 4.89
CA ASP A 100 3.28 22.90 5.37
C ASP A 100 2.24 21.78 5.23
N GLY A 101 2.67 20.58 4.85
CA GLY A 101 1.81 19.40 4.71
C GLY A 101 0.98 19.34 3.42
N GLY A 102 1.25 20.21 2.45
CA GLY A 102 0.67 20.11 1.10
C GLY A 102 1.31 19.00 0.27
N LEU A 103 0.65 18.59 -0.81
CA LEU A 103 1.26 17.71 -1.80
C LEU A 103 2.38 18.47 -2.55
N HIS A 104 3.57 17.89 -2.64
CA HIS A 104 4.68 18.53 -3.37
C HIS A 104 4.48 18.37 -4.89
N MET A 105 3.59 19.21 -5.46
CA MET A 105 3.15 19.11 -6.87
C MET A 105 4.30 18.98 -7.88
N PRO A 106 5.39 19.79 -7.80
CA PRO A 106 6.51 19.64 -8.75
C PRO A 106 7.16 18.27 -8.71
N GLN A 107 7.48 17.74 -7.51
CA GLN A 107 8.07 16.41 -7.36
C GLN A 107 7.12 15.30 -7.81
N MET A 108 5.85 15.38 -7.41
CA MET A 108 4.86 14.38 -7.80
C MET A 108 4.63 14.36 -9.31
N LYS A 109 4.59 15.54 -9.97
CA LYS A 109 4.47 15.66 -11.43
C LYS A 109 5.67 15.01 -12.15
N GLU A 110 6.89 15.21 -11.64
CA GLU A 110 8.10 14.61 -12.22
C GLU A 110 8.08 13.08 -12.04
N LEU A 111 7.75 12.57 -10.85
CA LEU A 111 7.66 11.13 -10.60
C LEU A 111 6.56 10.44 -11.44
N THR A 112 5.39 11.07 -11.59
CA THR A 112 4.31 10.53 -12.45
C THR A 112 4.70 10.53 -13.92
N ALA A 113 5.44 11.55 -14.38
CA ALA A 113 5.95 11.59 -15.74
C ALA A 113 6.99 10.47 -16.00
N ILE A 114 7.88 10.20 -15.05
CA ILE A 114 8.86 9.08 -15.15
C ILE A 114 8.14 7.72 -15.10
N ALA A 115 7.08 7.60 -14.31
CA ALA A 115 6.29 6.36 -14.22
C ALA A 115 5.64 5.97 -15.57
N GLY A 116 5.36 6.93 -16.44
CA GLY A 116 4.81 6.66 -17.79
C GLY A 116 3.50 5.87 -17.73
N GLU A 117 3.50 4.66 -18.30
CA GLU A 117 2.33 3.77 -18.34
C GLU A 117 2.06 3.00 -17.04
N MET A 118 3.01 3.03 -16.10
CA MET A 118 2.83 2.39 -14.80
C MET A 118 1.70 3.07 -14.02
N LYS A 119 0.93 2.27 -13.31
CA LYS A 119 -0.09 2.78 -12.39
C LYS A 119 0.55 3.47 -11.18
N VAL A 120 -0.01 4.61 -10.77
CA VAL A 120 0.51 5.38 -9.65
C VAL A 120 -0.46 5.36 -8.49
N THR A 121 0.04 4.97 -7.32
CA THR A 121 -0.68 5.08 -6.04
C THR A 121 -0.04 6.18 -5.19
N LEU A 122 -0.83 7.13 -4.73
CA LEU A 122 -0.44 8.02 -3.64
C LEU A 122 -0.59 7.25 -2.32
N HIS A 123 0.53 6.99 -1.65
CA HIS A 123 0.54 6.25 -0.39
C HIS A 123 0.05 7.09 0.81
N ARG A 124 0.21 6.55 2.02
CA ARG A 124 -0.26 7.15 3.27
C ARG A 124 0.41 8.48 3.67
N ALA A 125 1.26 9.11 2.83
CA ALA A 125 1.56 10.53 2.92
C ALA A 125 0.26 11.36 2.93
N PHE A 126 -0.77 10.89 2.23
CA PHE A 126 -2.11 11.45 2.26
C PHE A 126 -2.69 11.53 3.67
N ASP A 127 -2.39 10.57 4.54
CA ASP A 127 -2.94 10.54 5.91
C ASP A 127 -2.33 11.57 6.86
N VAL A 128 -1.22 12.20 6.47
CA VAL A 128 -0.55 13.25 7.23
C VAL A 128 -0.47 14.59 6.48
N CYS A 129 -1.23 14.74 5.39
CA CYS A 129 -1.37 16.03 4.72
C CYS A 129 -2.30 16.97 5.49
N ALA A 130 -2.12 18.28 5.27
CA ALA A 130 -2.86 19.32 5.97
C ALA A 130 -4.33 19.43 5.51
N ASP A 131 -4.58 19.26 4.21
CA ASP A 131 -5.93 19.32 3.61
C ASP A 131 -6.15 18.11 2.67
N PRO A 132 -6.89 17.08 3.13
CA PRO A 132 -7.12 15.87 2.34
C PRO A 132 -7.97 16.13 1.09
N PHE A 133 -8.88 17.12 1.10
CA PHE A 133 -9.71 17.41 -0.06
C PHE A 133 -8.91 18.10 -1.17
N LEU A 134 -8.04 19.05 -0.80
CA LEU A 134 -7.12 19.69 -1.74
C LEU A 134 -6.16 18.67 -2.34
N VAL A 135 -5.50 17.85 -1.49
CA VAL A 135 -4.53 16.82 -1.95
C VAL A 135 -5.22 15.78 -2.83
N TYR A 136 -6.48 15.40 -2.55
CA TYR A 136 -7.23 14.48 -3.40
C TYR A 136 -7.52 15.08 -4.80
N ARG A 137 -7.90 16.37 -4.89
CA ARG A 137 -8.07 17.08 -6.17
C ARG A 137 -6.76 17.18 -6.94
N GLN A 138 -5.66 17.49 -6.26
CA GLN A 138 -4.32 17.52 -6.85
C GLN A 138 -3.87 16.15 -7.35
N ALA A 139 -4.18 15.07 -6.63
CA ALA A 139 -3.93 13.71 -7.08
C ALA A 139 -4.70 13.39 -8.38
N ALA A 140 -5.96 13.83 -8.49
CA ALA A 140 -6.74 13.71 -9.73
C ALA A 140 -6.13 14.53 -10.89
N GLU A 141 -5.67 15.75 -10.63
CA GLU A 141 -4.99 16.62 -11.62
C GLU A 141 -3.70 15.95 -12.16
N LEU A 142 -2.96 15.26 -11.31
CA LEU A 142 -1.74 14.54 -11.68
C LEU A 142 -2.00 13.20 -12.40
N GLY A 143 -3.25 12.77 -12.54
CA GLY A 143 -3.59 11.48 -13.14
C GLY A 143 -3.22 10.28 -12.25
N ILE A 144 -3.11 10.47 -10.94
CA ILE A 144 -2.88 9.38 -9.98
C ILE A 144 -4.07 8.41 -10.03
N ASP A 145 -3.79 7.11 -10.10
CA ASP A 145 -4.83 6.07 -10.23
C ASP A 145 -5.52 5.74 -8.90
N THR A 146 -4.75 5.77 -7.80
CA THR A 146 -5.24 5.30 -6.50
C THR A 146 -4.69 6.17 -5.37
N VAL A 147 -5.52 6.45 -4.36
CA VAL A 147 -5.10 7.02 -3.07
C VAL A 147 -5.29 5.97 -1.98
N LEU A 148 -4.19 5.53 -1.36
CA LEU A 148 -4.18 4.64 -0.20
C LEU A 148 -4.29 5.49 1.07
N THR A 149 -5.32 5.28 1.85
CA THR A 149 -5.58 6.11 3.03
C THR A 149 -6.30 5.35 4.15
N SER A 150 -6.05 5.75 5.39
CA SER A 150 -6.83 5.39 6.57
C SER A 150 -7.90 6.42 6.90
N GLY A 151 -8.08 7.47 6.08
CA GLY A 151 -8.94 8.60 6.41
C GLY A 151 -8.34 9.52 7.47
N GLN A 152 -7.01 9.70 7.45
CA GLN A 152 -6.23 10.53 8.40
C GLN A 152 -6.36 10.09 9.87
N GLU A 153 -6.71 8.84 10.10
CA GLU A 153 -6.89 8.26 11.42
C GLU A 153 -5.93 7.06 11.66
N SER A 154 -5.86 6.61 12.90
CA SER A 154 -5.02 5.47 13.28
C SER A 154 -5.47 4.13 12.64
N SER A 155 -6.70 4.07 12.11
CA SER A 155 -7.24 2.95 11.33
C SER A 155 -8.30 3.43 10.36
N CYS A 156 -8.50 2.70 9.25
CA CYS A 156 -9.55 3.03 8.28
C CYS A 156 -10.95 3.00 8.89
N LEU A 157 -11.19 2.15 9.92
CA LEU A 157 -12.48 2.13 10.59
C LEU A 157 -12.78 3.46 11.30
N LYS A 158 -11.80 4.05 11.98
CA LYS A 158 -11.95 5.38 12.60
C LYS A 158 -12.08 6.47 11.54
N GLY A 159 -11.32 6.36 10.45
CA GLY A 159 -11.35 7.31 9.34
C GLY A 159 -12.50 7.14 8.35
N MET A 160 -13.43 6.21 8.60
CA MET A 160 -14.59 5.98 7.71
C MET A 160 -15.38 7.26 7.39
N PRO A 161 -15.58 8.22 8.32
CA PRO A 161 -16.27 9.47 8.00
C PRO A 161 -15.60 10.25 6.87
N LEU A 162 -14.27 10.43 6.89
CA LEU A 162 -13.54 11.11 5.83
C LEU A 162 -13.55 10.27 4.55
N LEU A 163 -13.38 8.96 4.65
CA LEU A 163 -13.44 8.05 3.50
C LEU A 163 -14.77 8.15 2.76
N LYS A 164 -15.91 8.27 3.46
CA LYS A 164 -17.23 8.51 2.86
C LYS A 164 -17.30 9.85 2.11
N GLN A 165 -16.74 10.92 2.69
CA GLN A 165 -16.69 12.23 2.04
C GLN A 165 -15.83 12.19 0.77
N LEU A 166 -14.67 11.51 0.81
CA LEU A 166 -13.83 11.32 -0.36
C LEU A 166 -14.52 10.49 -1.46
N CYS A 167 -15.34 9.50 -1.11
CA CYS A 167 -16.17 8.78 -2.08
C CYS A 167 -17.17 9.71 -2.80
N GLY A 168 -17.75 10.66 -2.07
CA GLY A 168 -18.57 11.72 -2.67
C GLY A 168 -17.79 12.58 -3.65
N LEU A 169 -16.62 13.07 -3.22
CA LEU A 169 -15.73 13.87 -4.05
C LEU A 169 -15.22 13.09 -5.28
N LYS A 170 -14.90 11.80 -5.13
CA LYS A 170 -14.51 10.92 -6.25
C LYS A 170 -15.55 10.94 -7.37
N LYS A 171 -16.84 10.82 -7.02
CA LYS A 171 -17.94 10.84 -8.00
C LYS A 171 -18.07 12.20 -8.68
N GLU A 172 -17.90 13.29 -7.92
CA GLU A 172 -18.01 14.66 -8.43
C GLU A 172 -16.94 14.96 -9.48
N ILE A 173 -15.65 14.66 -9.19
CA ILE A 173 -14.53 15.05 -10.04
C ILE A 173 -13.99 13.92 -10.93
N LYS A 174 -14.59 12.71 -10.88
CA LYS A 174 -14.03 11.47 -11.47
C LYS A 174 -12.59 11.22 -11.01
N GLY A 175 -12.37 11.38 -9.70
CA GLY A 175 -11.05 11.28 -9.06
C GLY A 175 -10.50 9.87 -8.97
N PRO A 176 -9.27 9.73 -8.42
CA PRO A 176 -8.60 8.45 -8.25
C PRO A 176 -9.39 7.46 -7.40
N GLU A 177 -9.10 6.17 -7.55
CA GLU A 177 -9.66 5.12 -6.70
C GLU A 177 -9.23 5.34 -5.24
N ILE A 178 -10.17 5.16 -4.31
CA ILE A 178 -9.88 5.23 -2.88
C ILE A 178 -9.66 3.81 -2.38
N MET A 179 -8.47 3.55 -1.85
CA MET A 179 -8.12 2.27 -1.28
C MET A 179 -8.01 2.40 0.24
N ALA A 180 -8.89 1.71 0.95
CA ALA A 180 -8.88 1.71 2.41
C ALA A 180 -7.69 0.89 2.93
N GLY A 181 -6.88 1.49 3.81
CA GLY A 181 -5.73 0.86 4.46
C GLY A 181 -5.64 1.16 5.94
N ALA A 182 -4.73 0.51 6.63
CA ALA A 182 -4.54 0.54 8.08
C ALA A 182 -5.64 -0.19 8.88
N GLY A 183 -5.30 -1.40 9.30
CA GLY A 183 -6.17 -2.25 10.13
C GLY A 183 -7.30 -2.93 9.36
N VAL A 184 -7.16 -3.10 8.05
CA VAL A 184 -8.12 -3.86 7.24
C VAL A 184 -8.06 -5.33 7.62
N THR A 185 -9.25 -5.89 7.90
CA THR A 185 -9.51 -7.31 8.17
C THR A 185 -10.77 -7.74 7.42
N PRO A 186 -11.05 -9.06 7.28
CA PRO A 186 -12.30 -9.52 6.67
C PRO A 186 -13.56 -8.86 7.27
N ASP A 187 -13.60 -8.70 8.60
CA ASP A 187 -14.73 -8.04 9.27
C ASP A 187 -14.84 -6.55 9.00
N ILE A 188 -13.70 -5.86 8.89
CA ILE A 188 -13.67 -4.46 8.51
C ILE A 188 -14.13 -4.31 7.06
N ILE A 189 -13.73 -5.19 6.15
CA ILE A 189 -14.21 -5.18 4.76
C ILE A 189 -15.73 -5.29 4.72
N ARG A 190 -16.35 -6.24 5.46
CA ARG A 190 -17.83 -6.35 5.53
C ARG A 190 -18.49 -5.04 5.92
N LYS A 191 -17.99 -4.39 6.99
CA LYS A 191 -18.52 -3.09 7.43
C LYS A 191 -18.41 -1.99 6.37
N PHE A 192 -17.29 -1.96 5.64
CA PHE A 192 -17.09 -0.97 4.57
C PHE A 192 -18.00 -1.22 3.38
N LEU A 193 -18.20 -2.46 2.98
CA LEU A 193 -19.10 -2.85 1.90
C LEU A 193 -20.54 -2.42 2.17
N ASP A 194 -20.98 -2.52 3.43
CA ASP A 194 -22.33 -2.14 3.83
C ASP A 194 -22.53 -0.61 3.95
N GLN A 195 -21.44 0.14 4.16
CA GLN A 195 -21.54 1.54 4.56
C GLN A 195 -20.88 2.54 3.62
N THR A 196 -20.10 2.08 2.62
CA THR A 196 -19.32 2.93 1.74
C THR A 196 -19.38 2.41 0.31
N ASP A 197 -18.89 3.24 -0.65
CA ASP A 197 -18.69 2.85 -2.05
C ASP A 197 -17.24 2.44 -2.34
N ILE A 198 -16.45 2.10 -1.30
CA ILE A 198 -15.06 1.68 -1.46
C ILE A 198 -15.02 0.28 -2.04
N THR A 199 -14.21 0.10 -3.10
CA THR A 199 -14.04 -1.18 -3.80
C THR A 199 -12.61 -1.71 -3.71
N SER A 200 -11.69 -0.97 -3.10
CA SER A 200 -10.27 -1.34 -3.00
C SER A 200 -9.81 -1.37 -1.54
N TYR A 201 -9.17 -2.47 -1.16
CA TYR A 201 -8.76 -2.74 0.21
C TYR A 201 -7.31 -3.18 0.27
N HIS A 202 -6.55 -2.63 1.22
CA HIS A 202 -5.14 -2.89 1.43
C HIS A 202 -4.90 -3.50 2.81
N LEU A 203 -4.27 -4.66 2.87
CA LEU A 203 -3.95 -5.35 4.13
C LEU A 203 -2.59 -6.04 4.08
N SER A 204 -1.99 -6.27 5.25
CA SER A 204 -0.77 -7.10 5.37
C SER A 204 -1.09 -8.57 5.66
N ALA A 205 -2.27 -8.86 6.21
CA ALA A 205 -2.67 -10.20 6.67
C ALA A 205 -1.55 -10.89 7.48
N LYS A 206 -0.79 -10.12 8.27
CA LYS A 206 0.43 -10.59 8.91
C LYS A 206 0.17 -11.47 10.11
N LYS A 207 0.99 -12.52 10.24
CA LYS A 207 1.17 -13.31 11.45
C LYS A 207 2.63 -13.29 11.88
N ILE A 208 2.86 -13.57 13.16
CA ILE A 208 4.21 -13.77 13.70
C ILE A 208 4.54 -15.24 13.59
N VAL A 209 5.71 -15.52 13.02
CA VAL A 209 6.30 -16.87 12.95
C VAL A 209 7.58 -16.83 13.77
N ASP A 210 7.79 -17.86 14.57
CA ASP A 210 9.02 -18.01 15.32
C ASP A 210 10.20 -18.32 14.39
N SER A 211 11.38 -17.81 14.74
CA SER A 211 12.60 -18.08 13.99
C SER A 211 12.94 -19.59 14.00
N GLY A 212 13.42 -20.10 12.89
CA GLY A 212 13.99 -21.44 12.79
C GLY A 212 15.39 -21.60 13.41
N MET A 213 15.92 -20.57 14.07
CA MET A 213 17.22 -20.66 14.74
C MET A 213 17.10 -21.37 16.09
N ASP A 214 17.89 -22.41 16.30
CA ASP A 214 17.98 -23.11 17.61
C ASP A 214 18.74 -22.27 18.64
N TYR A 215 19.87 -21.67 18.23
CA TYR A 215 20.64 -20.79 19.10
C TYR A 215 20.00 -19.39 19.15
N ARG A 216 19.81 -18.87 20.36
CA ARG A 216 19.26 -17.53 20.60
C ARG A 216 20.13 -16.76 21.58
N LYS A 217 20.51 -15.53 21.20
CA LYS A 217 21.22 -14.59 22.08
C LYS A 217 20.23 -13.56 22.58
N GLU A 218 19.94 -13.56 23.85
CA GLU A 218 19.07 -12.58 24.50
C GLU A 218 19.84 -11.29 24.82
N GLY A 219 19.09 -10.16 24.93
CA GLY A 219 19.61 -8.88 25.36
C GLY A 219 20.47 -8.14 24.34
N VAL A 220 20.45 -8.54 23.07
CA VAL A 220 21.21 -7.87 21.98
C VAL A 220 20.24 -7.46 20.85
N PRO A 221 19.53 -6.33 21.00
CA PRO A 221 18.63 -5.85 19.95
C PRO A 221 19.43 -5.25 18.79
N MET A 222 19.03 -5.57 17.53
CA MET A 222 19.63 -5.00 16.32
C MET A 222 18.90 -3.72 15.86
N GLY A 223 17.62 -3.59 16.19
CA GLY A 223 16.77 -2.49 15.72
C GLY A 223 15.90 -1.92 16.83
N LEU A 224 14.59 -2.07 16.73
CA LEU A 224 13.63 -1.56 17.70
C LEU A 224 13.69 -2.35 19.01
N PRO A 225 13.99 -1.74 20.17
CA PRO A 225 14.24 -2.47 21.42
C PRO A 225 13.07 -3.34 21.92
N ALA A 226 11.84 -3.04 21.49
CA ALA A 226 10.64 -3.78 21.88
C ALA A 226 10.35 -4.99 20.98
N MET A 227 11.22 -5.26 20.00
CA MET A 227 11.01 -6.34 19.03
C MET A 227 12.06 -7.43 19.19
N SER A 228 11.60 -8.68 19.15
CA SER A 228 12.50 -9.84 19.16
C SER A 228 13.06 -10.09 17.76
N GLU A 229 14.37 -10.29 17.67
CA GLU A 229 15.05 -10.71 16.43
C GLU A 229 14.59 -12.11 15.96
N TYR A 230 13.91 -12.85 16.81
CA TYR A 230 13.39 -14.19 16.52
C TYR A 230 11.90 -14.20 16.14
N SER A 231 11.27 -13.04 16.05
CA SER A 231 9.89 -12.89 15.60
C SER A 231 9.86 -12.43 14.14
N ILE A 232 9.48 -13.32 13.23
CA ILE A 232 9.44 -13.06 11.80
C ILE A 232 8.00 -12.82 11.39
N PHE A 233 7.74 -11.68 10.70
CA PHE A 233 6.42 -11.41 10.15
C PHE A 233 6.27 -12.10 8.79
N ARG A 234 5.12 -12.76 8.60
CA ARG A 234 4.74 -13.41 7.35
C ARG A 234 3.26 -13.15 7.06
N THR A 235 2.90 -13.08 5.80
CA THR A 235 1.49 -13.05 5.38
C THR A 235 0.85 -14.41 5.64
N ASP A 236 -0.36 -14.42 6.23
CA ASP A 236 -1.18 -15.61 6.38
C ASP A 236 -2.11 -15.76 5.17
N PRO A 237 -1.97 -16.83 4.36
CA PRO A 237 -2.82 -17.04 3.19
C PRO A 237 -4.29 -17.26 3.56
N GLU A 238 -4.60 -17.74 4.76
CA GLU A 238 -5.98 -17.98 5.22
C GLU A 238 -6.71 -16.67 5.48
N ILE A 239 -6.03 -15.69 6.10
CA ILE A 239 -6.59 -14.35 6.30
C ILE A 239 -6.85 -13.66 4.94
N VAL A 240 -5.94 -13.81 3.98
CA VAL A 240 -6.12 -13.27 2.63
C VAL A 240 -7.30 -13.94 1.94
N ALA A 241 -7.40 -15.28 2.03
CA ALA A 241 -8.50 -16.04 1.43
C ALA A 241 -9.86 -15.68 2.03
N GLU A 242 -9.93 -15.46 3.34
CA GLU A 242 -11.16 -15.00 3.98
C GLU A 242 -11.55 -13.59 3.51
N ALA A 243 -10.61 -12.66 3.43
CA ALA A 243 -10.85 -11.33 2.91
C ALA A 243 -11.34 -11.37 1.45
N LYS A 244 -10.70 -12.19 0.61
CA LYS A 244 -11.10 -12.38 -0.80
C LYS A 244 -12.49 -12.99 -0.92
N LYS A 245 -12.81 -13.97 -0.08
CA LYS A 245 -14.14 -14.60 -0.04
C LYS A 245 -15.22 -13.57 0.25
N VAL A 246 -15.03 -12.70 1.26
CA VAL A 246 -15.98 -11.62 1.59
C VAL A 246 -16.26 -10.73 0.39
N LEU A 247 -15.22 -10.30 -0.33
CA LEU A 247 -15.37 -9.45 -1.52
C LEU A 247 -16.11 -10.17 -2.66
N THR A 248 -15.82 -11.45 -2.85
CA THR A 248 -16.41 -12.25 -3.91
C THR A 248 -17.91 -12.53 -3.66
N GLU A 249 -18.26 -12.89 -2.43
CA GLU A 249 -19.65 -13.14 -2.02
C GLU A 249 -20.50 -11.88 -2.14
N TYR A 250 -19.97 -10.74 -1.69
CA TYR A 250 -20.68 -9.46 -1.77
C TYR A 250 -20.90 -9.02 -3.22
N GLY A 251 -19.89 -9.19 -4.09
CA GLY A 251 -20.03 -8.93 -5.52
C GLY A 251 -21.15 -9.73 -6.18
N ARG A 252 -21.21 -11.05 -5.94
CA ARG A 252 -22.24 -11.93 -6.47
C ARG A 252 -23.66 -11.54 -6.05
N ASN A 253 -23.83 -11.12 -4.79
CA ASN A 253 -25.15 -10.73 -4.28
C ASN A 253 -25.67 -9.40 -4.85
N ARG A 254 -24.80 -8.57 -5.43
CA ARG A 254 -25.20 -7.32 -6.10
C ARG A 254 -25.48 -7.51 -7.60
N ASP A 255 -25.05 -8.62 -8.17
CA ASP A 255 -25.30 -8.97 -9.57
C ASP A 255 -26.53 -9.88 -9.75
N ALA A 256 -27.08 -10.42 -8.64
CA ALA A 256 -28.30 -11.23 -8.61
C ALA A 256 -29.54 -10.36 -8.34
#